data_d776aaea70adbf731879a5395fd9390e
#
_entry.id   d776aaea70adbf731879a5395fd9390e
#
_cell.length_a   1.000
_cell.length_b   1.000
_cell.length_c   1.000
_cell.angle_alpha   90.00
_cell.angle_beta   90.00
_cell.angle_gamma   90.00
#
_symmetry.space_group_name_H-M   'P 1'
#
loop_
_entity.id
_entity.type
_entity.pdbx_description
1 polymer ?
#
loop_
_entity_poly.entity_id
_entity_poly.type
_entity_poly.pdbx_seq_one_letter_code
_entity_poly.pdbx_strand_id
1 'polypeptide(L)'
;MWEEEGGCRLRAGEGTKGPRWYDWRWLPLAAPLHPPWRRWLLVRRSLSDPTERTASIVCAPAGTALETVVQVAGRRWTVEQCFEEAKGEVGLDQYAVRSWTGWYRHITLAMWAYALLTVLRAAHLPAAPPLKKTRVAK
;
A
#
# COMPACT_ATOMS: atom_id res chain seq x y z
N MET A 1 -1.21 6.06 -26.39
CA MET A 1 0.08 5.30 -26.20
C MET A 1 0.10 4.46 -24.93
N TRP A 2 -0.06 4.95 -23.67
CA TRP A 2 -0.10 4.08 -22.49
C TRP A 2 -1.45 3.34 -22.33
N GLU A 3 -2.56 4.00 -22.65
CA GLU A 3 -3.92 3.41 -22.63
C GLU A 3 -4.14 2.44 -23.79
N GLU A 4 -3.60 2.70 -24.96
CA GLU A 4 -3.63 1.81 -26.12
C GLU A 4 -2.92 0.47 -25.87
N GLU A 5 -2.00 0.43 -24.90
CA GLU A 5 -1.26 -0.77 -24.53
C GLU A 5 -1.86 -1.50 -23.32
N GLY A 6 -3.13 -1.24 -22.96
CA GLY A 6 -3.83 -1.91 -21.85
C GLY A 6 -3.48 -1.39 -20.46
N GLY A 7 -3.01 -0.16 -20.36
CA GLY A 7 -2.86 0.55 -19.09
C GLY A 7 -4.18 1.15 -18.60
N CYS A 8 -4.38 1.20 -17.29
CA CYS A 8 -5.54 1.85 -16.69
C CYS A 8 -5.15 2.74 -15.52
N ARG A 9 -5.93 3.80 -15.31
CA ARG A 9 -5.76 4.71 -14.18
C ARG A 9 -6.56 4.23 -12.99
N LEU A 10 -5.88 3.84 -11.92
CA LEU A 10 -6.49 3.36 -10.69
C LEU A 10 -5.90 4.05 -9.47
N ARG A 11 -6.73 4.13 -8.44
CA ARG A 11 -6.37 4.66 -7.14
C ARG A 11 -5.68 3.58 -6.31
N ALA A 12 -4.49 3.89 -5.79
CA ALA A 12 -3.70 3.01 -4.93
C ALA A 12 -4.03 3.13 -3.42
N GLY A 13 -4.90 4.06 -3.04
CA GLY A 13 -5.26 4.34 -1.65
C GLY A 13 -5.22 5.82 -1.31
N GLU A 14 -5.34 6.16 -0.03
CA GLU A 14 -5.16 7.52 0.47
C GLU A 14 -3.69 7.84 0.72
N GLY A 15 -3.35 9.09 0.58
CA GLY A 15 -2.07 9.65 0.98
C GLY A 15 -2.29 10.87 1.86
N THR A 16 -1.24 11.43 2.44
CA THR A 16 -1.29 12.64 3.27
C THR A 16 -1.84 13.87 2.55
N LYS A 17 -1.71 13.91 1.22
CA LYS A 17 -2.20 15.01 0.34
C LYS A 17 -3.47 14.63 -0.44
N GLY A 18 -4.17 13.56 -0.05
CA GLY A 18 -5.37 13.06 -0.73
C GLY A 18 -5.17 11.75 -1.50
N PRO A 19 -6.15 11.36 -2.33
CA PRO A 19 -6.11 10.08 -3.02
C PRO A 19 -4.94 9.98 -4.00
N ARG A 20 -4.22 8.85 -3.94
CA ARG A 20 -3.06 8.58 -4.78
C ARG A 20 -3.49 7.86 -6.04
N TRP A 21 -3.43 8.56 -7.17
CA TRP A 21 -3.74 8.04 -8.49
C TRP A 21 -2.47 7.77 -9.29
N TYR A 22 -2.45 6.63 -9.98
CA TYR A 22 -1.36 6.22 -10.86
C TYR A 22 -1.91 5.54 -12.10
N ASP A 23 -1.13 5.52 -13.18
CA ASP A 23 -1.37 4.65 -14.32
C ASP A 23 -0.71 3.29 -14.05
N TRP A 24 -1.46 2.22 -14.26
CA TRP A 24 -1.05 0.86 -13.98
C TRP A 24 -1.07 0.00 -15.23
N ARG A 25 -0.13 -0.92 -15.31
CA ARG A 25 -0.08 -1.94 -16.35
C ARG A 25 0.13 -3.31 -15.71
N TRP A 26 -0.58 -4.28 -16.24
CA TRP A 26 -0.65 -5.64 -15.72
C TRP A 26 -0.26 -6.62 -16.82
N LEU A 27 0.92 -7.26 -16.71
CA LEU A 27 1.49 -8.13 -17.74
C LEU A 27 1.68 -9.54 -17.19
N PRO A 28 1.15 -10.58 -17.83
CA PRO A 28 1.41 -11.95 -17.40
C PRO A 28 2.87 -12.31 -17.66
N LEU A 29 3.50 -13.00 -16.72
CA LEU A 29 4.82 -13.56 -16.88
C LEU A 29 4.74 -15.06 -17.20
N ALA A 30 5.57 -15.51 -18.13
CA ALA A 30 5.58 -16.90 -18.60
C ALA A 30 6.11 -17.90 -17.56
N ALA A 31 6.64 -17.44 -16.42
CA ALA A 31 7.19 -18.33 -15.40
C ALA A 31 6.06 -19.12 -14.70
N PRO A 32 6.03 -20.46 -14.81
CA PRO A 32 4.97 -21.28 -14.24
C PRO A 32 5.02 -21.26 -12.72
N LEU A 33 3.83 -21.24 -12.10
CA LEU A 33 3.61 -21.52 -10.69
C LEU A 33 2.60 -22.66 -10.57
N HIS A 34 2.57 -23.28 -9.39
CA HIS A 34 1.55 -24.29 -9.10
C HIS A 34 0.15 -23.65 -9.17
N PRO A 35 -0.81 -24.21 -9.95
CA PRO A 35 -2.17 -23.70 -10.03
C PRO A 35 -2.81 -23.59 -8.63
N PRO A 36 -3.65 -22.59 -8.37
CA PRO A 36 -4.17 -21.56 -9.31
C PRO A 36 -3.30 -20.31 -9.45
N TRP A 37 -2.09 -20.29 -8.94
CA TRP A 37 -1.20 -19.13 -8.86
C TRP A 37 -0.52 -18.81 -10.19
N ARG A 38 -0.41 -17.52 -10.49
CA ARG A 38 0.33 -16.99 -11.65
C ARG A 38 1.20 -15.82 -11.22
N ARG A 39 2.28 -15.59 -11.98
CA ARG A 39 3.14 -14.41 -11.83
C ARG A 39 2.74 -13.34 -12.83
N TRP A 40 2.82 -12.10 -12.34
CA TRP A 40 2.49 -10.92 -13.12
C TRP A 40 3.54 -9.85 -12.89
N LEU A 41 3.82 -9.06 -13.91
CA LEU A 41 4.55 -7.82 -13.78
C LEU A 41 3.54 -6.69 -13.63
N LEU A 42 3.52 -6.07 -12.46
CA LEU A 42 2.74 -4.87 -12.18
C LEU A 42 3.64 -3.65 -12.35
N VAL A 43 3.33 -2.80 -13.31
CA VAL A 43 4.05 -1.55 -13.56
C VAL A 43 3.17 -0.38 -13.15
N ARG A 44 3.71 0.50 -12.33
CA ARG A 44 3.10 1.76 -11.89
C ARG A 44 3.84 2.93 -12.53
N ARG A 45 3.12 3.90 -13.06
CA ARG A 45 3.66 5.17 -13.58
C ARG A 45 3.04 6.33 -12.82
N SER A 46 3.88 7.30 -12.41
CA SER A 46 3.44 8.54 -11.79
C SER A 46 2.67 9.41 -12.80
N LEU A 47 1.64 10.12 -12.33
CA LEU A 47 0.90 11.08 -13.15
C LEU A 47 1.60 12.43 -13.23
N SER A 48 2.34 12.80 -12.18
CA SER A 48 3.08 14.06 -12.12
C SER A 48 4.40 14.00 -12.89
N ASP A 49 5.03 12.82 -12.89
CA ASP A 49 6.27 12.58 -13.63
C ASP A 49 6.17 11.23 -14.37
N PRO A 50 5.86 11.23 -15.67
CA PRO A 50 5.74 10.01 -16.47
C PRO A 50 7.03 9.21 -16.63
N THR A 51 8.18 9.78 -16.28
CA THR A 51 9.47 9.08 -16.29
C THR A 51 9.63 8.20 -15.05
N GLU A 52 8.98 8.56 -13.94
CA GLU A 52 8.96 7.80 -12.71
C GLU A 52 8.08 6.55 -12.88
N ARG A 53 8.74 5.39 -12.95
CA ARG A 53 8.10 4.09 -13.09
C ARG A 53 8.61 3.13 -12.02
N THR A 54 7.69 2.36 -11.46
CA THR A 54 8.01 1.29 -10.51
C THR A 54 7.47 -0.03 -11.04
N ALA A 55 8.29 -1.07 -11.05
CA ALA A 55 7.89 -2.41 -11.44
C ALA A 55 7.96 -3.35 -10.24
N SER A 56 6.96 -4.22 -10.11
CA SER A 56 6.88 -5.22 -9.04
C SER A 56 6.39 -6.55 -9.61
N ILE A 57 6.97 -7.66 -9.13
CA ILE A 57 6.45 -8.99 -9.44
C ILE A 57 5.38 -9.32 -8.40
N VAL A 58 4.21 -9.71 -8.89
CA VAL A 58 3.07 -10.09 -8.06
C VAL A 58 2.71 -11.54 -8.35
N CYS A 59 2.47 -12.32 -7.30
CA CYS A 59 1.91 -13.66 -7.38
C CYS A 59 0.45 -13.60 -6.92
N ALA A 60 -0.46 -13.95 -7.79
CA ALA A 60 -1.90 -13.92 -7.52
C ALA A 60 -2.59 -15.11 -8.20
N PRO A 61 -3.75 -15.56 -7.68
CA PRO A 61 -4.59 -16.54 -8.38
C PRO A 61 -4.98 -16.08 -9.78
N ALA A 62 -5.11 -17.02 -10.70
CA ALA A 62 -5.64 -16.72 -12.02
C ALA A 62 -7.05 -16.11 -11.90
N GLY A 63 -7.30 -15.02 -12.64
CA GLY A 63 -8.58 -14.30 -12.56
C GLY A 63 -8.67 -13.21 -11.49
N THR A 64 -7.59 -12.96 -10.72
CA THR A 64 -7.55 -11.81 -9.81
C THR A 64 -7.67 -10.51 -10.60
N ALA A 65 -8.61 -9.63 -10.21
CA ALA A 65 -8.79 -8.34 -10.85
C ALA A 65 -7.63 -7.38 -10.54
N LEU A 66 -7.26 -6.55 -11.52
CA LEU A 66 -6.18 -5.58 -11.35
C LEU A 66 -6.46 -4.59 -10.20
N GLU A 67 -7.70 -4.17 -10.03
CA GLU A 67 -8.12 -3.27 -8.94
C GLU A 67 -7.77 -3.84 -7.57
N THR A 68 -7.99 -5.15 -7.37
CA THR A 68 -7.64 -5.85 -6.13
C THR A 68 -6.12 -5.81 -5.89
N VAL A 69 -5.35 -6.09 -6.94
CA VAL A 69 -3.88 -6.07 -6.87
C VAL A 69 -3.36 -4.66 -6.56
N VAL A 70 -3.92 -3.64 -7.19
CA VAL A 70 -3.56 -2.24 -6.97
C VAL A 70 -3.88 -1.80 -5.53
N GLN A 71 -5.02 -2.21 -4.98
CA GLN A 71 -5.37 -1.94 -3.58
C GLN A 71 -4.39 -2.59 -2.61
N VAL A 72 -4.00 -3.85 -2.85
CA VAL A 72 -3.00 -4.55 -2.02
C VAL A 72 -1.63 -3.87 -2.13
N ALA A 73 -1.19 -3.52 -3.35
CA ALA A 73 0.06 -2.80 -3.56
C ALA A 73 0.06 -1.43 -2.85
N GLY A 74 -1.08 -0.75 -2.83
CA GLY A 74 -1.27 0.51 -2.12
C GLY A 74 -1.10 0.40 -0.59
N ARG A 75 -1.45 -0.74 -0.01
CA ARG A 75 -1.31 -0.99 1.43
C ARG A 75 0.14 -1.10 1.89
N ARG A 76 1.06 -1.46 1.02
CA ARG A 76 2.49 -1.48 1.35
C ARG A 76 2.97 -0.11 1.86
N TRP A 77 2.59 0.96 1.19
CA TRP A 77 2.92 2.31 1.63
C TRP A 77 2.32 2.63 3.02
N THR A 78 1.13 2.13 3.31
CA THR A 78 0.49 2.31 4.64
C THR A 78 1.30 1.64 5.75
N VAL A 79 1.94 0.50 5.48
CA VAL A 79 2.83 -0.15 6.44
C VAL A 79 4.09 0.69 6.70
N GLU A 80 4.69 1.24 5.65
CA GLU A 80 5.86 2.14 5.78
C GLU A 80 5.50 3.39 6.59
N GLN A 81 4.36 4.02 6.30
CA GLN A 81 3.83 5.15 7.07
C GLN A 81 3.55 4.78 8.53
N CYS A 82 2.98 3.61 8.80
CA CYS A 82 2.74 3.12 10.14
C CYS A 82 4.03 3.05 10.97
N PHE A 83 5.13 2.59 10.39
CA PHE A 83 6.42 2.58 11.08
C PHE A 83 7.00 3.99 11.28
N GLU A 84 6.87 4.89 10.31
CA GLU A 84 7.30 6.29 10.48
C GLU A 84 6.53 6.99 11.61
N GLU A 85 5.20 6.85 11.63
CA GLU A 85 4.34 7.39 12.68
C GLU A 85 4.69 6.78 14.06
N ALA A 86 4.91 5.45 14.13
CA ALA A 86 5.29 4.80 15.37
C ALA A 86 6.66 5.26 15.90
N LYS A 87 7.62 5.56 15.02
CA LYS A 87 8.90 6.17 15.43
C LYS A 87 8.70 7.57 15.99
N GLY A 88 7.90 8.41 15.31
CA GLY A 88 7.69 9.79 15.71
C GLY A 88 6.82 9.95 16.96
N GLU A 89 5.73 9.19 17.07
CA GLU A 89 4.71 9.38 18.11
C GLU A 89 4.95 8.55 19.38
N VAL A 90 5.52 7.35 19.26
CA VAL A 90 5.70 6.44 20.41
C VAL A 90 7.15 6.00 20.61
N GLY A 91 8.10 6.57 19.89
CA GLY A 91 9.53 6.33 20.06
C GLY A 91 9.96 4.90 19.75
N LEU A 92 9.38 4.27 18.72
CA LEU A 92 9.67 2.88 18.36
C LEU A 92 11.17 2.61 18.14
N ASP A 93 11.93 3.58 17.66
CA ASP A 93 13.38 3.54 17.43
C ASP A 93 14.23 4.15 18.54
N GLN A 94 13.61 4.73 19.58
CA GLN A 94 14.28 5.42 20.68
C GLN A 94 14.61 4.47 21.85
N TYR A 95 15.26 3.35 21.56
CA TYR A 95 15.65 2.40 22.60
C TYR A 95 17.17 2.40 22.83
N ALA A 96 17.57 2.44 24.10
CA ALA A 96 18.96 2.37 24.53
C ALA A 96 19.28 1.06 25.28
N VAL A 97 18.45 0.04 25.14
CA VAL A 97 18.60 -1.26 25.81
C VAL A 97 19.58 -2.15 25.08
N ARG A 98 20.41 -2.89 25.85
CA ARG A 98 21.41 -3.83 25.31
C ARG A 98 21.01 -5.30 25.44
N SER A 99 19.92 -5.60 26.15
CA SER A 99 19.44 -6.97 26.33
C SER A 99 18.31 -7.30 25.36
N TRP A 100 18.28 -8.53 24.89
CA TRP A 100 17.21 -9.05 24.02
C TRP A 100 15.81 -8.90 24.66
N THR A 101 15.69 -9.24 25.93
CA THR A 101 14.44 -9.09 26.67
C THR A 101 14.00 -7.64 26.78
N GLY A 102 14.93 -6.72 27.03
CA GLY A 102 14.65 -5.28 27.07
C GLY A 102 14.18 -4.75 25.72
N TRP A 103 14.85 -5.14 24.64
CA TRP A 103 14.44 -4.79 23.28
C TRP A 103 13.03 -5.29 22.95
N TYR A 104 12.73 -6.56 23.24
CA TYR A 104 11.40 -7.12 23.02
C TYR A 104 10.31 -6.36 23.78
N ARG A 105 10.55 -6.05 25.05
CA ARG A 105 9.59 -5.27 25.86
C ARG A 105 9.35 -3.88 25.27
N HIS A 106 10.42 -3.18 24.90
CA HIS A 106 10.29 -1.85 24.30
C HIS A 106 9.47 -1.88 23.01
N ILE A 107 9.84 -2.73 22.06
CA ILE A 107 9.13 -2.84 20.76
C ILE A 107 7.67 -3.22 20.95
N THR A 108 7.39 -4.20 21.84
CA THR A 108 6.01 -4.63 22.10
C THR A 108 5.18 -3.49 22.70
N LEU A 109 5.70 -2.76 23.68
CA LEU A 109 4.99 -1.64 24.30
C LEU A 109 4.79 -0.47 23.34
N ALA A 110 5.81 -0.13 22.55
CA ALA A 110 5.70 0.94 21.55
C ALA A 110 4.64 0.58 20.48
N MET A 111 4.67 -0.63 19.94
CA MET A 111 3.67 -1.07 18.97
C MET A 111 2.26 -1.14 19.56
N TRP A 112 2.13 -1.55 20.82
CA TRP A 112 0.84 -1.57 21.51
C TRP A 112 0.31 -0.15 21.75
N ALA A 113 1.16 0.78 22.21
CA ALA A 113 0.80 2.19 22.36
C ALA A 113 0.36 2.82 21.04
N TYR A 114 1.08 2.55 19.94
CA TYR A 114 0.70 3.02 18.62
C TYR A 114 -0.64 2.45 18.15
N ALA A 115 -0.90 1.16 18.37
CA ALA A 115 -2.18 0.53 18.05
C ALA A 115 -3.33 1.18 18.83
N LEU A 116 -3.14 1.44 20.15
CA LEU A 116 -4.12 2.14 20.98
C LEU A 116 -4.40 3.55 20.46
N LEU A 117 -3.37 4.34 20.16
CA LEU A 117 -3.53 5.69 19.61
C LEU A 117 -4.28 5.66 18.27
N THR A 118 -4.00 4.69 17.41
CA THR A 118 -4.68 4.52 16.12
C THR A 118 -6.17 4.21 16.31
N VAL A 119 -6.52 3.33 17.26
CA VAL A 119 -7.92 3.01 17.58
C VAL A 119 -8.65 4.23 18.16
N LEU A 120 -8.03 4.95 19.09
CA LEU A 120 -8.60 6.17 19.66
C LEU A 120 -8.81 7.24 18.58
N ARG A 121 -7.82 7.45 17.70
CA ARG A 121 -7.94 8.36 16.54
C ARG A 121 -9.11 7.97 15.64
N ALA A 122 -9.23 6.69 15.31
CA ALA A 122 -10.32 6.19 14.47
C ALA A 122 -11.70 6.35 15.12
N ALA A 123 -11.79 6.23 16.46
CA ALA A 123 -13.02 6.41 17.21
C ALA A 123 -13.46 7.88 17.33
N HIS A 124 -12.51 8.82 17.34
CA HIS A 124 -12.78 10.26 17.52
C HIS A 124 -12.78 11.07 16.22
N LEU A 125 -12.21 10.56 15.14
CA LEU A 125 -12.30 11.20 13.84
C LEU A 125 -13.58 10.76 13.12
N PRO A 126 -14.37 11.70 12.55
CA PRO A 126 -15.50 11.33 11.72
C PRO A 126 -15.03 10.47 10.54
N ALA A 127 -15.77 9.39 10.27
CA ALA A 127 -15.47 8.51 9.13
C ALA A 127 -15.34 9.35 7.86
N ALA A 128 -14.26 9.16 7.12
CA ALA A 128 -14.07 9.84 5.85
C ALA A 128 -15.29 9.59 4.95
N PRO A 129 -15.84 10.61 4.29
CA PRO A 129 -17.04 10.46 3.49
C PRO A 129 -16.84 9.37 2.41
N PRO A 130 -17.87 8.54 2.13
CA PRO A 130 -17.76 7.49 1.13
C PRO A 130 -17.43 8.11 -0.24
N LEU A 131 -16.41 7.56 -0.87
CA LEU A 131 -15.92 8.04 -2.16
C LEU A 131 -17.00 7.98 -3.23
N LYS A 132 -17.35 9.13 -3.78
CA LYS A 132 -18.18 9.20 -4.98
C LYS A 132 -17.47 8.44 -6.09
N LYS A 133 -18.10 7.35 -6.58
CA LYS A 133 -17.66 6.66 -7.80
C LYS A 133 -17.74 7.66 -8.95
N THR A 134 -16.61 8.18 -9.36
CA THR A 134 -16.54 8.95 -10.61
C THR A 134 -16.70 7.93 -11.74
N ARG A 135 -17.88 7.92 -12.36
CA ARG A 135 -18.10 7.18 -13.61
C ARG A 135 -17.19 7.85 -14.65
N VAL A 136 -16.21 7.12 -15.13
CA VAL A 136 -15.51 7.48 -16.36
C VAL A 136 -16.53 7.34 -17.47
N ALA A 137 -16.87 8.46 -18.14
CA ALA A 137 -17.70 8.44 -19.34
C ALA A 137 -16.96 7.61 -20.40
N LYS A 138 -17.74 6.79 -21.12
CA LYS A 138 -17.28 5.99 -22.27
C LYS A 138 -16.81 6.89 -23.40
#